data_38e916da6f1e458211a6eb2bdfc93bff
#
_entry.id   38e916da6f1e458211a6eb2bdfc93bff
#
_cell.length_a   1.000
_cell.length_b   1.000
_cell.length_c   1.000
_cell.angle_alpha   90.00
_cell.angle_beta   90.00
_cell.angle_gamma   90.00
#
_symmetry.space_group_name_H-M   'P 1'
#
loop_
_entity.id
_entity.type
_entity.pdbx_description
1 polymer ?
#
loop_
_entity_poly.entity_id
_entity_poly.type
_entity_poly.pdbx_seq_one_letter_code
_entity_poly.pdbx_strand_id
1 'polypeptide(L)'
;MRKFETSRRGGIQDFLCPFTDMYITQGSNGSYSHKGTMANDVRGLQSGIRYPYYAPCDVKCIWTYPNSGQACWQSLEKVRFANGNIDYTTFMTCHDDSFNAYVGQIVKQGEQLGNMGINGNATGVHCHIEIAQHLYTMANWHKNKYGIWCFDDETDTDDCYFVNDTNIINGMGGVWKKLEDVPVLSLKYINIPEWIEERNIYRLGNHEQFATLNPKKFGGLSYKILATHEDGYFAEIETRDYGRCLLRITNSTPITDVPTYEHGNY
;
A
#
# COMPACT_ATOMS: atom_id res chain seq x y z
N MET A 1 0.14 2.97 7.47
CA MET A 1 -0.75 1.90 6.97
C MET A 1 -1.37 1.15 8.12
N ARG A 2 -2.65 0.84 8.07
CA ARG A 2 -3.34 0.04 9.07
C ARG A 2 -3.45 -1.41 8.60
N LYS A 3 -3.63 -2.32 9.54
CA LYS A 3 -3.89 -3.72 9.23
C LYS A 3 -5.10 -3.87 8.30
N PHE A 4 -4.95 -4.65 7.22
CA PHE A 4 -5.95 -4.88 6.16
C PHE A 4 -6.32 -3.63 5.32
N GLU A 5 -5.51 -2.60 5.37
CA GLU A 5 -5.69 -1.47 4.48
C GLU A 5 -5.25 -1.81 3.05
N THR A 6 -6.11 -1.53 2.07
CA THR A 6 -5.85 -1.80 0.66
C THR A 6 -6.19 -0.59 -0.18
N SER A 7 -5.48 -0.41 -1.29
CA SER A 7 -5.75 0.62 -2.28
C SER A 7 -5.47 0.12 -3.69
N ARG A 8 -6.45 0.31 -4.58
CA ARG A 8 -6.33 -0.05 -6.00
C ARG A 8 -7.10 0.94 -6.84
N ARG A 9 -6.47 1.49 -7.87
CA ARG A 9 -7.06 2.43 -8.81
C ARG A 9 -6.82 1.98 -10.24
N GLY A 10 -7.87 1.94 -11.06
CA GLY A 10 -7.75 1.48 -12.45
C GLY A 10 -7.22 0.05 -12.57
N GLY A 11 -7.59 -0.84 -11.65
CA GLY A 11 -7.08 -2.22 -11.62
C GLY A 11 -5.65 -2.40 -11.09
N ILE A 12 -4.91 -1.32 -10.82
CA ILE A 12 -3.52 -1.34 -10.35
C ILE A 12 -3.49 -1.02 -8.86
N GLN A 13 -2.77 -1.84 -8.07
CA GLN A 13 -2.56 -1.55 -6.65
C GLN A 13 -1.70 -0.29 -6.48
N ASP A 14 -2.04 0.53 -5.50
CA ASP A 14 -1.16 1.60 -5.04
C ASP A 14 -0.13 1.03 -4.07
N PHE A 15 1.11 1.47 -4.19
CA PHE A 15 2.19 1.09 -3.28
C PHE A 15 2.06 1.93 -2.01
N LEU A 16 1.50 1.34 -0.95
CA LEU A 16 1.23 2.03 0.30
C LEU A 16 2.45 2.06 1.22
N CYS A 17 2.59 3.10 2.03
CA CYS A 17 3.59 3.13 3.08
C CYS A 17 3.34 1.98 4.09
N PRO A 18 4.33 1.12 4.37
CA PRO A 18 4.14 -0.07 5.22
C PRO A 18 3.81 0.24 6.68
N PHE A 19 4.09 1.45 7.14
CA PHE A 19 4.04 1.82 8.55
C PHE A 19 2.77 2.61 8.89
N THR A 20 2.23 2.38 10.09
CA THR A 20 1.14 3.20 10.65
C THR A 20 1.68 4.56 11.10
N ASP A 21 2.79 4.52 11.82
CA ASP A 21 3.51 5.70 12.28
C ASP A 21 4.97 5.56 11.87
N MET A 22 5.58 6.65 11.44
CA MET A 22 6.98 6.69 11.00
C MET A 22 7.75 7.73 11.80
N TYR A 23 8.53 7.27 12.76
CA TYR A 23 9.58 8.09 13.33
C TYR A 23 10.89 7.70 12.66
N ILE A 24 11.41 8.56 11.77
CA ILE A 24 12.62 8.29 11.02
C ILE A 24 13.81 8.57 11.91
N THR A 25 14.55 7.54 12.26
CA THR A 25 15.77 7.64 13.06
C THR A 25 17.00 7.88 12.20
N GLN A 26 16.98 7.39 10.96
CA GLN A 26 17.94 7.73 9.92
C GLN A 26 17.25 7.67 8.57
N GLY A 27 17.36 8.71 7.78
CA GLY A 27 16.79 8.80 6.43
C GLY A 27 17.78 8.44 5.33
N SER A 28 17.31 8.57 4.10
CA SER A 28 18.09 8.40 2.87
C SER A 28 19.36 9.26 2.89
N ASN A 29 20.44 8.68 2.39
CA ASN A 29 21.78 9.29 2.41
C ASN A 29 22.31 9.67 3.81
N GLY A 30 21.71 9.13 4.87
CA GLY A 30 22.14 9.36 6.24
C GLY A 30 23.62 9.00 6.46
N SER A 31 24.33 9.84 7.19
CA SER A 31 25.78 9.76 7.30
C SER A 31 26.30 8.55 8.08
N TYR A 32 25.45 7.92 8.89
CA TYR A 32 25.86 6.81 9.75
C TYR A 32 25.99 5.49 8.96
N SER A 33 24.92 5.00 8.35
CA SER A 33 24.90 3.71 7.63
C SER A 33 24.14 3.73 6.29
N HIS A 34 23.60 4.88 5.87
CA HIS A 34 22.80 5.00 4.63
C HIS A 34 23.51 5.83 3.54
N LYS A 35 24.81 6.05 3.65
CA LYS A 35 25.54 6.89 2.70
C LYS A 35 25.46 6.32 1.28
N GLY A 36 24.81 7.06 0.38
CA GLY A 36 24.60 6.65 -1.01
C GLY A 36 23.52 5.60 -1.21
N THR A 37 22.57 5.47 -0.26
CA THR A 37 21.36 4.67 -0.39
C THR A 37 20.12 5.50 -0.09
N MET A 38 18.95 5.06 -0.56
CA MET A 38 17.65 5.61 -0.20
C MET A 38 17.00 4.89 0.99
N ALA A 39 17.79 4.15 1.76
CA ALA A 39 17.35 3.42 2.93
C ALA A 39 16.80 4.33 4.03
N ASN A 40 15.81 3.83 4.75
CA ASN A 40 15.24 4.49 5.91
C ASN A 40 15.18 3.56 7.11
N ASP A 41 15.64 4.04 8.26
CA ASP A 41 15.43 3.41 9.55
C ASP A 41 14.20 4.04 10.21
N VAL A 42 13.16 3.24 10.39
CA VAL A 42 11.85 3.69 10.86
C VAL A 42 11.47 2.96 12.14
N ARG A 43 11.15 3.69 13.18
CA ARG A 43 10.48 3.19 14.38
C ARG A 43 9.07 3.74 14.50
N GLY A 44 8.24 3.17 15.37
CA GLY A 44 6.97 3.76 15.76
C GLY A 44 7.13 4.95 16.72
N LEU A 45 6.02 5.51 17.18
CA LEU A 45 6.02 6.71 18.01
C LEU A 45 6.78 6.54 19.34
N GLN A 46 6.64 5.38 19.98
CA GLN A 46 7.32 5.08 21.24
C GLN A 46 8.58 4.25 20.96
N SER A 47 9.69 4.71 21.51
CA SER A 47 10.97 3.99 21.40
C SER A 47 10.89 2.64 22.14
N GLY A 48 11.53 1.62 21.56
CA GLY A 48 11.61 0.29 22.15
C GLY A 48 10.38 -0.60 21.96
N ILE A 49 9.30 -0.08 21.39
CA ILE A 49 8.09 -0.86 21.08
C ILE A 49 8.21 -1.48 19.68
N ARG A 50 7.88 -2.76 19.59
CA ARG A 50 7.86 -3.54 18.34
C ARG A 50 6.55 -3.34 17.59
N TYR A 51 6.48 -2.24 16.85
CA TYR A 51 5.30 -1.96 16.04
C TYR A 51 5.26 -2.89 14.82
N PRO A 52 4.07 -3.40 14.44
CA PRO A 52 3.90 -4.14 13.21
C PRO A 52 4.05 -3.24 11.99
N TYR A 53 4.52 -3.83 10.89
CA TYR A 53 4.47 -3.23 9.56
C TYR A 53 3.80 -4.19 8.58
N TYR A 54 3.24 -3.63 7.51
CA TYR A 54 2.30 -4.32 6.65
C TYR A 54 2.74 -4.34 5.20
N ALA A 55 2.23 -5.31 4.42
CA ALA A 55 2.54 -5.42 3.01
C ALA A 55 2.02 -4.20 2.23
N PRO A 56 2.91 -3.44 1.57
CA PRO A 56 2.55 -2.23 0.82
C PRO A 56 1.71 -2.52 -0.43
N CYS A 57 1.80 -3.73 -0.94
CA CYS A 57 1.06 -4.32 -2.04
C CYS A 57 1.04 -5.85 -1.88
N ASP A 58 0.42 -6.58 -2.80
CA ASP A 58 0.53 -8.03 -2.85
C ASP A 58 1.97 -8.43 -3.18
N VAL A 59 2.61 -9.17 -2.30
CA VAL A 59 4.04 -9.48 -2.39
C VAL A 59 4.35 -10.96 -2.24
N LYS A 60 5.51 -11.36 -2.76
CA LYS A 60 6.13 -12.66 -2.53
C LYS A 60 7.52 -12.46 -1.93
N CYS A 61 7.82 -13.21 -0.88
CA CYS A 61 9.17 -13.30 -0.33
C CYS A 61 10.08 -14.07 -1.29
N ILE A 62 11.19 -13.46 -1.70
CA ILE A 62 12.16 -14.06 -2.62
C ILE A 62 13.46 -14.49 -1.93
N TRP A 63 13.74 -13.94 -0.76
CA TRP A 63 14.95 -14.24 0.00
C TRP A 63 14.79 -13.86 1.46
N THR A 64 15.51 -14.56 2.34
CA THR A 64 15.53 -14.31 3.79
C THR A 64 16.91 -14.48 4.38
N TYR A 65 17.20 -13.71 5.43
CA TYR A 65 18.37 -13.89 6.30
C TYR A 65 17.96 -13.74 7.77
N PRO A 66 17.57 -14.85 8.43
CA PRO A 66 16.99 -14.83 9.78
C PRO A 66 17.91 -14.20 10.85
N ASN A 67 19.24 -14.32 10.69
CA ASN A 67 20.21 -13.80 11.66
C ASN A 67 20.18 -12.28 11.83
N SER A 68 19.60 -11.56 10.89
CA SER A 68 19.37 -10.11 10.99
C SER A 68 17.91 -9.74 10.78
N GLY A 69 17.00 -10.72 10.83
CA GLY A 69 15.57 -10.49 10.61
C GLY A 69 15.27 -9.84 9.25
N GLN A 70 15.99 -10.28 8.19
CA GLN A 70 15.90 -9.71 6.86
C GLN A 70 14.99 -10.54 5.95
N ALA A 71 14.13 -9.86 5.21
CA ALA A 71 13.37 -10.45 4.11
C ALA A 71 13.36 -9.52 2.91
N CYS A 72 13.50 -10.11 1.72
CA CYS A 72 13.35 -9.43 0.44
C CYS A 72 12.03 -9.83 -0.20
N TRP A 73 11.28 -8.84 -0.61
CA TRP A 73 9.93 -8.96 -1.11
C TRP A 73 9.80 -8.41 -2.52
N GLN A 74 9.02 -9.07 -3.35
CA GLN A 74 8.67 -8.58 -4.68
C GLN A 74 7.16 -8.47 -4.84
N SER A 75 6.69 -7.42 -5.50
CA SER A 75 5.29 -7.30 -5.88
C SER A 75 4.90 -8.40 -6.87
N LEU A 76 3.69 -8.93 -6.74
CA LEU A 76 3.14 -9.94 -7.66
C LEU A 76 2.74 -9.32 -9.00
N GLU A 77 2.37 -8.05 -9.00
CA GLU A 77 1.94 -7.27 -10.16
C GLU A 77 2.61 -5.91 -10.15
N LYS A 78 2.51 -5.17 -11.25
CA LYS A 78 2.91 -3.76 -11.27
C LYS A 78 2.05 -2.96 -10.31
N VAL A 79 2.68 -2.04 -9.59
CA VAL A 79 2.06 -1.17 -8.61
C VAL A 79 2.25 0.30 -9.01
N ARG A 80 1.38 1.17 -8.53
CA ARG A 80 1.51 2.60 -8.75
C ARG A 80 2.20 3.24 -7.55
N PHE A 81 3.30 3.93 -7.81
CA PHE A 81 4.01 4.76 -6.83
C PHE A 81 3.41 6.17 -6.76
N ALA A 82 3.65 6.88 -5.65
CA ALA A 82 3.15 8.24 -5.44
C ALA A 82 3.70 9.26 -6.46
N ASN A 83 4.89 9.01 -7.03
CA ASN A 83 5.46 9.81 -8.12
C ASN A 83 4.74 9.60 -9.48
N GLY A 84 3.75 8.72 -9.54
CA GLY A 84 2.98 8.40 -10.75
C GLY A 84 3.53 7.25 -11.58
N ASN A 85 4.72 6.74 -11.28
CA ASN A 85 5.29 5.59 -11.99
C ASN A 85 4.48 4.32 -11.72
N ILE A 86 4.37 3.46 -12.73
CA ILE A 86 3.72 2.15 -12.64
C ILE A 86 4.74 1.10 -13.03
N ASP A 87 5.27 0.40 -12.04
CA ASP A 87 6.22 -0.70 -12.27
C ASP A 87 6.15 -1.72 -11.13
N TYR A 88 6.89 -2.82 -11.27
CA TYR A 88 7.12 -3.75 -10.16
C TYR A 88 7.96 -3.08 -9.07
N THR A 89 7.93 -3.66 -7.88
CA THR A 89 8.82 -3.26 -6.79
C THR A 89 9.53 -4.48 -6.20
N THR A 90 10.77 -4.27 -5.78
CA THR A 90 11.51 -5.15 -4.89
C THR A 90 11.94 -4.33 -3.69
N PHE A 91 11.70 -4.81 -2.48
CA PHE A 91 12.13 -4.09 -1.28
C PHE A 91 12.66 -5.04 -0.21
N MET A 92 13.54 -4.51 0.64
CA MET A 92 14.17 -5.21 1.75
C MET A 92 13.64 -4.64 3.06
N THR A 93 13.30 -5.52 4.01
CA THR A 93 13.04 -5.17 5.41
C THR A 93 14.03 -5.88 6.32
N CYS A 94 14.50 -5.19 7.38
CA CYS A 94 15.49 -5.76 8.30
C CYS A 94 15.10 -5.54 9.77
N HIS A 95 15.82 -6.28 10.63
CA HIS A 95 15.82 -6.19 12.09
C HIS A 95 14.60 -6.78 12.81
N ASP A 96 13.71 -7.51 12.10
CA ASP A 96 12.60 -8.19 12.74
C ASP A 96 13.11 -9.31 13.69
N ASP A 97 12.90 -9.15 14.98
CA ASP A 97 13.29 -10.17 15.99
C ASP A 97 12.17 -11.17 16.30
N SER A 98 10.99 -11.01 15.76
CA SER A 98 9.92 -12.01 15.67
C SER A 98 9.84 -12.70 14.31
N PHE A 99 10.96 -12.75 13.61
CA PHE A 99 11.09 -13.13 12.22
C PHE A 99 10.53 -14.53 11.91
N ASN A 100 9.58 -14.59 10.99
CA ASN A 100 8.96 -15.85 10.54
C ASN A 100 8.73 -15.89 9.02
N ALA A 101 9.28 -14.95 8.27
CA ALA A 101 9.19 -14.95 6.81
C ALA A 101 9.96 -16.13 6.20
N TYR A 102 9.46 -16.67 5.11
CA TYR A 102 10.11 -17.75 4.36
C TYR A 102 9.99 -17.53 2.84
N VAL A 103 10.98 -18.00 2.11
CA VAL A 103 11.02 -17.90 0.64
C VAL A 103 9.80 -18.58 0.01
N GLY A 104 9.12 -17.85 -0.86
CA GLY A 104 7.89 -18.29 -1.51
C GLY A 104 6.59 -17.88 -0.79
N GLN A 105 6.69 -17.34 0.43
CA GLN A 105 5.53 -16.80 1.14
C GLN A 105 4.88 -15.69 0.34
N ILE A 106 3.55 -15.74 0.21
CA ILE A 106 2.73 -14.67 -0.38
C ILE A 106 2.00 -13.96 0.74
N VAL A 107 2.07 -12.62 0.73
CA VAL A 107 1.39 -11.75 1.69
C VAL A 107 0.59 -10.71 0.90
N LYS A 108 -0.68 -10.57 1.26
CA LYS A 108 -1.59 -9.64 0.60
C LYS A 108 -1.43 -8.22 1.15
N GLN A 109 -1.73 -7.22 0.32
CA GLN A 109 -1.70 -5.82 0.75
C GLN A 109 -2.47 -5.62 2.06
N GLY A 110 -1.85 -4.98 3.05
CA GLY A 110 -2.42 -4.75 4.36
C GLY A 110 -2.30 -5.89 5.36
N GLU A 111 -1.85 -7.08 4.95
CA GLU A 111 -1.48 -8.12 5.89
C GLU A 111 -0.12 -7.82 6.53
N GLN A 112 0.08 -8.30 7.74
CA GLN A 112 1.32 -8.06 8.46
C GLN A 112 2.50 -8.79 7.80
N LEU A 113 3.57 -8.04 7.49
CA LEU A 113 4.85 -8.58 7.01
C LEU A 113 5.77 -8.96 8.16
N GLY A 114 5.83 -8.14 9.20
CA GLY A 114 6.72 -8.33 10.33
C GLY A 114 6.52 -7.31 11.44
N ASN A 115 7.48 -7.27 12.36
CA ASN A 115 7.53 -6.29 13.44
C ASN A 115 8.89 -5.60 13.47
N MET A 116 8.88 -4.33 13.84
CA MET A 116 10.12 -3.59 14.12
C MET A 116 10.87 -4.30 15.25
N GLY A 117 12.17 -4.46 15.12
CA GLY A 117 12.97 -5.21 16.08
C GLY A 117 14.41 -4.71 16.20
N ILE A 118 15.27 -5.54 16.76
CA ILE A 118 16.70 -5.27 17.00
C ILE A 118 17.60 -6.39 16.49
N ASN A 119 17.08 -7.32 15.70
CA ASN A 119 17.86 -8.45 15.24
C ASN A 119 19.03 -8.01 14.33
N GLY A 120 20.18 -8.64 14.48
CA GLY A 120 21.39 -8.27 13.73
C GLY A 120 22.09 -7.02 14.28
N ASN A 121 22.60 -6.18 13.39
CA ASN A 121 23.36 -4.97 13.76
C ASN A 121 22.45 -3.75 13.90
N ALA A 122 21.67 -3.69 14.97
CA ALA A 122 20.77 -2.59 15.28
C ALA A 122 21.03 -2.00 16.67
N THR A 123 20.95 -0.68 16.81
CA THR A 123 21.17 0.02 18.09
C THR A 123 19.87 0.31 18.85
N GLY A 124 18.74 0.04 18.27
CA GLY A 124 17.41 0.23 18.86
C GLY A 124 16.32 -0.40 18.01
N VAL A 125 15.11 -0.51 18.56
CA VAL A 125 13.98 -1.11 17.84
C VAL A 125 13.56 -0.24 16.66
N HIS A 126 13.68 -0.78 15.45
CA HIS A 126 13.28 -0.14 14.19
C HIS A 126 13.07 -1.19 13.08
N CYS A 127 12.57 -0.77 11.95
CA CYS A 127 12.66 -1.47 10.67
C CYS A 127 13.57 -0.67 9.75
N HIS A 128 14.62 -1.28 9.24
CA HIS A 128 15.36 -0.76 8.11
C HIS A 128 14.63 -1.20 6.85
N ILE A 129 14.34 -0.26 5.95
CA ILE A 129 13.67 -0.52 4.69
C ILE A 129 14.40 0.14 3.52
N GLU A 130 14.57 -0.63 2.44
CA GLU A 130 15.04 -0.16 1.14
C GLU A 130 14.04 -0.58 0.07
N ILE A 131 13.72 0.32 -0.84
CA ILE A 131 12.71 0.12 -1.89
C ILE A 131 13.35 0.39 -3.23
N ALA A 132 13.18 -0.52 -4.18
CA ALA A 132 13.58 -0.34 -5.57
C ALA A 132 12.37 -0.51 -6.49
N GLN A 133 12.31 0.27 -7.56
CA GLN A 133 11.37 0.05 -8.66
C GLN A 133 11.99 -1.00 -9.57
N HIS A 134 11.24 -1.96 -10.04
CA HIS A 134 11.55 -3.14 -10.85
C HIS A 134 11.59 -4.46 -10.07
N LEU A 135 11.61 -5.56 -10.82
CA LEU A 135 11.84 -6.90 -10.31
C LEU A 135 13.35 -7.16 -10.25
N TYR A 136 13.91 -7.03 -9.05
CA TYR A 136 15.29 -7.42 -8.80
C TYR A 136 15.40 -8.82 -8.25
N THR A 137 16.57 -9.42 -8.46
CA THR A 137 17.01 -10.62 -7.76
C THR A 137 18.03 -10.23 -6.69
N MET A 138 18.42 -11.16 -5.83
CA MET A 138 19.50 -10.89 -4.87
C MET A 138 20.86 -10.62 -5.52
N ALA A 139 21.03 -10.90 -6.82
CA ALA A 139 22.21 -10.49 -7.58
C ALA A 139 22.29 -8.96 -7.78
N ASN A 140 21.16 -8.26 -7.68
CA ASN A 140 21.11 -6.78 -7.76
C ASN A 140 21.38 -6.11 -6.40
N TRP A 141 21.45 -6.89 -5.32
CA TRP A 141 21.84 -6.44 -3.99
C TRP A 141 23.38 -6.41 -3.92
N HIS A 142 23.95 -5.23 -3.91
CA HIS A 142 25.40 -5.02 -4.00
C HIS A 142 25.89 -3.95 -3.04
N LYS A 143 27.20 -3.82 -2.90
CA LYS A 143 27.80 -2.71 -2.16
C LYS A 143 28.06 -1.53 -3.08
N ASN A 144 27.56 -0.37 -2.68
CA ASN A 144 27.87 0.87 -3.34
C ASN A 144 29.34 1.31 -3.10
N LYS A 145 29.74 2.45 -3.67
CA LYS A 145 31.11 2.98 -3.53
C LYS A 145 31.53 3.33 -2.09
N TYR A 146 30.59 3.36 -1.16
CA TYR A 146 30.85 3.58 0.26
C TYR A 146 30.86 2.27 1.07
N GLY A 147 30.70 1.13 0.40
CA GLY A 147 30.66 -0.18 1.02
C GLY A 147 29.33 -0.52 1.70
N ILE A 148 28.29 0.27 1.45
CA ILE A 148 26.94 0.05 1.97
C ILE A 148 26.16 -0.83 0.99
N TRP A 149 25.45 -1.82 1.50
CA TRP A 149 24.57 -2.67 0.72
C TRP A 149 23.33 -1.88 0.23
N CYS A 150 22.97 -2.04 -1.03
CA CYS A 150 21.84 -1.35 -1.64
C CYS A 150 21.37 -2.04 -2.92
N PHE A 151 20.17 -1.72 -3.38
CA PHE A 151 19.71 -2.02 -4.74
C PHE A 151 20.14 -0.91 -5.72
N ASP A 152 20.13 -1.23 -7.01
CA ASP A 152 20.11 -0.21 -8.05
C ASP A 152 18.72 0.46 -8.10
N ASP A 153 18.64 1.70 -8.62
CA ASP A 153 17.39 2.43 -8.84
C ASP A 153 16.47 2.46 -7.62
N GLU A 154 17.07 2.65 -6.45
CA GLU A 154 16.33 2.83 -5.20
C GLU A 154 15.42 4.06 -5.28
N THR A 155 14.25 3.93 -4.67
CA THR A 155 13.32 5.03 -4.42
C THR A 155 13.15 5.23 -2.93
N ASP A 156 12.76 6.43 -2.54
CA ASP A 156 12.52 6.76 -1.14
C ASP A 156 11.11 6.33 -0.71
N THR A 157 10.89 6.25 0.59
CA THR A 157 9.56 5.98 1.13
C THR A 157 8.58 7.13 0.88
N ASP A 158 9.02 8.33 0.46
CA ASP A 158 8.14 9.41 0.00
C ASP A 158 7.47 9.10 -1.35
N ASP A 159 7.96 8.10 -2.09
CA ASP A 159 7.27 7.56 -3.26
C ASP A 159 6.15 6.55 -2.92
N CYS A 160 5.95 6.23 -1.64
CA CYS A 160 4.79 5.47 -1.17
C CYS A 160 3.57 6.39 -1.04
N TYR A 161 2.38 5.85 -1.32
CA TYR A 161 1.15 6.53 -0.90
C TYR A 161 0.97 6.41 0.60
N PHE A 162 0.78 7.54 1.26
CA PHE A 162 0.42 7.58 2.67
C PHE A 162 -1.10 7.58 2.79
N VAL A 163 -1.61 6.70 3.63
CA VAL A 163 -3.02 6.69 3.95
C VAL A 163 -3.30 7.65 5.10
N ASN A 164 -4.58 7.98 5.28
CA ASN A 164 -5.04 8.83 6.37
C ASN A 164 -4.47 8.35 7.71
N ASP A 165 -4.05 9.31 8.53
CA ASP A 165 -3.52 9.12 9.87
C ASP A 165 -2.10 8.49 9.97
N THR A 166 -1.35 8.38 8.89
CA THR A 166 0.08 8.08 9.02
C THR A 166 0.80 9.32 9.57
N ASN A 167 1.34 9.20 10.78
CA ASN A 167 2.18 10.24 11.35
C ASN A 167 3.62 10.06 10.89
N ILE A 168 4.20 11.12 10.31
CA ILE A 168 5.60 11.13 9.89
C ILE A 168 6.35 12.14 10.75
N ILE A 169 7.36 11.67 11.46
CA ILE A 169 8.22 12.48 12.31
C ILE A 169 9.66 12.32 11.85
N ASN A 170 10.27 13.42 11.41
CA ASN A 170 11.68 13.47 11.10
C ASN A 170 12.48 13.54 12.40
N GLY A 171 13.07 12.42 12.80
CA GLY A 171 13.91 12.35 13.98
C GLY A 171 15.32 12.88 13.71
N MET A 172 16.10 12.24 12.86
CA MET A 172 17.49 12.61 12.57
C MET A 172 17.81 12.38 11.08
N GLY A 173 18.19 13.47 10.40
CA GLY A 173 18.92 13.41 9.13
C GLY A 173 18.10 13.12 7.86
N GLY A 174 16.80 12.98 7.95
CA GLY A 174 15.94 12.82 6.78
C GLY A 174 15.11 14.07 6.52
N VAL A 175 15.00 14.49 5.28
CA VAL A 175 14.03 15.52 4.88
C VAL A 175 12.81 14.78 4.33
N TRP A 176 11.87 14.48 5.20
CA TRP A 176 10.56 13.95 4.75
C TRP A 176 9.68 15.12 4.35
N LYS A 177 9.24 15.06 3.14
CA LYS A 177 8.10 15.87 2.75
C LYS A 177 6.87 15.05 3.07
N LYS A 178 6.04 15.51 4.02
CA LYS A 178 4.65 15.11 4.02
C LYS A 178 4.14 15.54 2.65
N LEU A 179 3.75 14.58 1.81
CA LEU A 179 3.08 14.91 0.56
C LEU A 179 1.71 15.48 0.95
N GLU A 180 1.63 16.80 1.03
CA GLU A 180 0.40 17.53 1.38
C GLU A 180 -0.73 17.28 0.37
N ASP A 181 -0.37 16.73 -0.80
CA ASP A 181 -1.26 16.44 -1.92
C ASP A 181 -1.28 14.98 -2.36
N VAL A 182 -0.92 14.04 -1.49
CA VAL A 182 -1.38 12.67 -1.77
C VAL A 182 -2.89 12.74 -1.73
N PRO A 183 -3.60 12.49 -2.85
CA PRO A 183 -5.05 12.45 -2.78
C PRO A 183 -5.37 11.40 -1.72
N VAL A 184 -5.76 11.89 -0.55
CA VAL A 184 -6.38 11.04 0.44
C VAL A 184 -7.40 10.25 -0.34
N LEU A 185 -7.25 8.94 -0.43
CA LEU A 185 -8.32 8.08 -0.89
C LEU A 185 -9.41 8.23 0.16
N SER A 186 -10.12 9.37 0.10
CA SER A 186 -11.31 9.56 0.90
C SER A 186 -12.20 8.41 0.49
N LEU A 187 -12.54 7.56 1.48
CA LEU A 187 -13.51 6.52 1.26
C LEU A 187 -14.75 7.20 0.69
N LYS A 188 -14.97 7.04 -0.60
CA LYS A 188 -16.17 7.55 -1.25
C LYS A 188 -17.14 6.40 -1.43
N TYR A 189 -18.37 6.71 -1.26
CA TYR A 189 -19.46 5.78 -1.48
C TYR A 189 -20.33 6.27 -2.61
N ILE A 190 -20.63 5.36 -3.53
CA ILE A 190 -21.65 5.59 -4.55
C ILE A 190 -23.00 5.16 -3.96
N ASN A 191 -23.95 6.07 -3.92
CA ASN A 191 -25.25 5.82 -3.33
C ASN A 191 -26.29 5.76 -4.45
N ILE A 192 -27.02 4.66 -4.51
CA ILE A 192 -28.04 4.41 -5.52
C ILE A 192 -29.39 4.48 -4.82
N PRO A 193 -30.19 5.53 -5.09
CA PRO A 193 -31.43 5.77 -4.39
C PRO A 193 -32.48 4.65 -4.58
N GLU A 194 -33.36 4.52 -3.59
CA GLU A 194 -34.44 3.53 -3.55
C GLU A 194 -35.49 3.66 -4.69
N TRP A 195 -35.59 4.83 -5.30
CA TRP A 195 -36.53 5.02 -6.44
C TRP A 195 -35.94 4.53 -7.78
N ILE A 196 -34.70 4.12 -7.80
CA ILE A 196 -34.07 3.48 -8.97
C ILE A 196 -34.45 1.99 -8.97
N GLU A 197 -35.17 1.56 -10.02
CA GLU A 197 -35.60 0.16 -10.15
C GLU A 197 -34.44 -0.75 -10.53
N GLU A 198 -33.64 -0.31 -11.51
CA GLU A 198 -32.52 -1.09 -12.02
C GLU A 198 -31.29 -0.21 -12.25
N ARG A 199 -30.11 -0.77 -11.94
CA ARG A 199 -28.82 -0.14 -12.20
C ARG A 199 -27.86 -1.16 -12.81
N ASN A 200 -27.45 -0.90 -14.04
CA ASN A 200 -26.54 -1.79 -14.77
C ASN A 200 -25.17 -1.87 -14.13
N ILE A 201 -24.61 -3.06 -14.10
CA ILE A 201 -23.22 -3.33 -13.73
C ILE A 201 -22.47 -4.00 -14.88
N TYR A 202 -21.16 -3.74 -14.93
CA TYR A 202 -20.32 -4.03 -16.06
C TYR A 202 -19.08 -4.81 -15.61
N ARG A 203 -18.52 -5.63 -16.51
CA ARG A 203 -17.31 -6.41 -16.25
C ARG A 203 -16.08 -5.52 -16.19
N LEU A 204 -15.16 -5.86 -15.29
CA LEU A 204 -13.81 -5.31 -15.30
C LEU A 204 -13.10 -5.72 -16.61
N GLY A 205 -12.41 -4.78 -17.22
CA GLY A 205 -11.53 -5.01 -18.36
C GLY A 205 -12.16 -4.82 -19.74
N ASN A 206 -13.44 -5.13 -19.95
CA ASN A 206 -14.11 -4.93 -21.24
C ASN A 206 -15.37 -4.05 -21.19
N HIS A 207 -15.77 -3.62 -19.99
CA HIS A 207 -16.93 -2.76 -19.74
C HIS A 207 -18.25 -3.31 -20.32
N GLU A 208 -18.34 -4.63 -20.52
CA GLU A 208 -19.58 -5.27 -20.99
C GLU A 208 -20.59 -5.34 -19.84
N GLN A 209 -21.82 -4.89 -20.10
CA GLN A 209 -22.92 -5.09 -19.16
C GLN A 209 -23.24 -6.57 -19.02
N PHE A 210 -23.30 -7.06 -17.78
CA PHE A 210 -23.56 -8.49 -17.55
C PHE A 210 -24.67 -8.76 -16.51
N ALA A 211 -25.05 -7.76 -15.70
CA ALA A 211 -26.10 -7.89 -14.70
C ALA A 211 -26.72 -6.53 -14.35
N THR A 212 -27.71 -6.53 -13.47
CA THR A 212 -28.34 -5.34 -12.90
C THR A 212 -28.47 -5.47 -11.38
N LEU A 213 -28.30 -4.35 -10.68
CA LEU A 213 -28.70 -4.19 -9.29
C LEU A 213 -30.15 -3.70 -9.21
N ASN A 214 -30.86 -4.07 -8.15
CA ASN A 214 -32.21 -3.58 -7.89
C ASN A 214 -32.24 -2.76 -6.59
N PRO A 215 -31.91 -1.48 -6.62
CA PRO A 215 -31.88 -0.63 -5.42
C PRO A 215 -33.24 -0.51 -4.73
N LYS A 216 -34.32 -0.43 -5.50
CA LYS A 216 -35.69 -0.32 -4.97
C LYS A 216 -36.05 -1.48 -4.04
N LYS A 217 -35.64 -2.69 -4.37
CA LYS A 217 -35.88 -3.89 -3.56
C LYS A 217 -35.26 -3.80 -2.16
N PHE A 218 -34.17 -3.04 -2.02
CA PHE A 218 -33.37 -2.97 -0.79
C PHE A 218 -33.48 -1.60 -0.08
N GLY A 219 -34.38 -0.70 -0.52
CA GLY A 219 -34.49 0.63 0.06
C GLY A 219 -33.31 1.53 -0.22
N GLY A 220 -32.63 1.33 -1.36
CA GLY A 220 -31.40 1.96 -1.77
C GLY A 220 -30.16 1.07 -1.53
N LEU A 221 -29.08 1.38 -2.22
CA LEU A 221 -27.80 0.67 -2.11
C LEU A 221 -26.64 1.66 -1.98
N SER A 222 -25.71 1.37 -1.08
CA SER A 222 -24.46 2.12 -0.94
C SER A 222 -23.26 1.21 -1.08
N TYR A 223 -22.36 1.50 -2.01
CA TYR A 223 -21.14 0.75 -2.23
C TYR A 223 -19.92 1.62 -2.03
N LYS A 224 -18.94 1.12 -1.32
CA LYS A 224 -17.60 1.71 -1.27
C LYS A 224 -17.00 1.70 -2.67
N ILE A 225 -16.48 2.86 -3.11
CA ILE A 225 -15.72 2.95 -4.35
C ILE A 225 -14.32 2.41 -4.09
N LEU A 226 -13.97 1.32 -4.77
CA LEU A 226 -12.66 0.69 -4.67
C LEU A 226 -11.64 1.32 -5.62
N ALA A 227 -12.12 1.73 -6.82
CA ALA A 227 -11.33 2.41 -7.83
C ALA A 227 -12.26 3.20 -8.78
N THR A 228 -11.70 4.08 -9.59
CA THR A 228 -12.40 4.69 -10.72
C THR A 228 -11.70 4.37 -12.04
N HIS A 229 -12.45 4.21 -13.11
CA HIS A 229 -11.96 3.86 -14.44
C HIS A 229 -12.45 4.88 -15.47
N GLU A 230 -11.77 4.98 -16.62
CA GLU A 230 -12.11 5.88 -17.72
C GLU A 230 -12.34 7.34 -17.24
N ASP A 231 -11.32 7.92 -16.60
CA ASP A 231 -11.36 9.31 -16.08
C ASP A 231 -12.57 9.62 -15.19
N GLY A 232 -13.01 8.58 -14.44
CA GLY A 232 -14.12 8.71 -13.49
C GLY A 232 -15.50 8.34 -14.02
N TYR A 233 -15.62 7.81 -15.24
CA TYR A 233 -16.91 7.36 -15.79
C TYR A 233 -17.45 6.10 -15.09
N PHE A 234 -16.58 5.27 -14.54
CA PHE A 234 -16.97 4.07 -13.81
C PHE A 234 -16.38 4.04 -12.40
N ALA A 235 -17.16 3.58 -11.44
CA ALA A 235 -16.71 3.18 -10.11
C ALA A 235 -16.58 1.66 -10.06
N GLU A 236 -15.43 1.16 -9.61
CA GLU A 236 -15.28 -0.23 -9.19
C GLU A 236 -15.87 -0.39 -7.81
N ILE A 237 -16.77 -1.34 -7.67
CA ILE A 237 -17.44 -1.71 -6.43
C ILE A 237 -17.36 -3.22 -6.22
N GLU A 238 -17.58 -3.68 -5.00
CA GLU A 238 -17.76 -5.08 -4.70
C GLU A 238 -19.20 -5.35 -4.27
N THR A 239 -19.81 -6.34 -4.89
CA THR A 239 -21.18 -6.76 -4.58
C THR A 239 -21.17 -8.21 -4.06
N ARG A 240 -22.11 -8.54 -3.18
CA ARG A 240 -22.21 -9.88 -2.62
C ARG A 240 -22.46 -10.95 -3.69
N ASP A 241 -23.35 -10.64 -4.63
CA ASP A 241 -23.87 -11.65 -5.57
C ASP A 241 -23.07 -11.72 -6.87
N TYR A 242 -22.31 -10.68 -7.21
CA TYR A 242 -21.58 -10.58 -8.49
C TYR A 242 -20.07 -10.35 -8.31
N GLY A 243 -19.57 -10.22 -7.05
CA GLY A 243 -18.19 -9.87 -6.79
C GLY A 243 -17.82 -8.46 -7.27
N ARG A 244 -16.57 -8.28 -7.68
CA ARG A 244 -16.10 -7.00 -8.21
C ARG A 244 -16.65 -6.71 -9.60
N CYS A 245 -17.21 -5.52 -9.75
CA CYS A 245 -17.80 -5.05 -11.00
C CYS A 245 -17.70 -3.53 -11.10
N LEU A 246 -18.04 -3.00 -12.28
CA LEU A 246 -18.08 -1.57 -12.55
C LEU A 246 -19.51 -1.06 -12.52
N LEU A 247 -19.68 0.14 -11.97
CA LEU A 247 -20.91 0.87 -11.96
C LEU A 247 -20.69 2.23 -12.63
N ARG A 248 -21.49 2.57 -13.63
CA ARG A 248 -21.32 3.83 -14.37
C ARG A 248 -21.69 5.02 -13.50
N ILE A 249 -20.78 5.99 -13.41
CA ILE A 249 -20.99 7.28 -12.74
C ILE A 249 -21.64 8.23 -13.74
N THR A 250 -22.67 8.96 -13.30
CA THR A 250 -23.31 10.04 -14.05
C THR A 250 -23.30 11.30 -13.18
N ASN A 251 -23.55 12.46 -13.77
CA ASN A 251 -23.61 13.73 -13.03
C ASN A 251 -24.65 13.74 -11.90
N SER A 252 -25.65 12.85 -11.97
CA SER A 252 -26.70 12.69 -10.95
C SER A 252 -26.42 11.54 -9.98
N THR A 253 -25.27 10.87 -10.07
CA THR A 253 -24.93 9.77 -9.18
C THR A 253 -24.39 10.35 -7.84
N PRO A 254 -25.09 10.18 -6.71
CA PRO A 254 -24.61 10.70 -5.43
C PRO A 254 -23.34 9.97 -4.98
N ILE A 255 -22.28 10.72 -4.75
CA ILE A 255 -21.03 10.23 -4.18
C ILE A 255 -20.77 11.00 -2.89
N THR A 256 -20.61 10.30 -1.79
CA THR A 256 -20.45 10.87 -0.44
C THR A 256 -19.32 10.21 0.32
N ASP A 257 -18.90 10.81 1.43
CA ASP A 257 -17.85 10.29 2.31
C ASP A 257 -18.35 9.19 3.26
N VAL A 258 -19.66 9.01 3.35
CA VAL A 258 -20.30 7.98 4.19
C VAL A 258 -21.38 7.27 3.39
N PRO A 259 -21.68 5.99 3.69
CA PRO A 259 -22.81 5.31 3.06
C PRO A 259 -24.13 5.95 3.48
N THR A 260 -25.05 6.11 2.54
CA THR A 260 -26.39 6.65 2.80
C THR A 260 -27.39 5.54 3.14
N TYR A 261 -27.18 4.34 2.58
CA TYR A 261 -28.08 3.20 2.72
C TYR A 261 -27.35 2.05 3.45
N GLU A 262 -28.12 1.25 4.20
CA GLU A 262 -27.58 0.14 4.99
C GLU A 262 -27.12 -1.06 4.12
N HIS A 263 -27.72 -1.21 2.93
CA HIS A 263 -27.45 -2.32 2.02
C HIS A 263 -26.43 -1.91 0.95
N GLY A 264 -25.62 -2.86 0.52
CA GLY A 264 -24.60 -2.69 -0.51
C GLY A 264 -23.16 -2.68 0.00
N ASN A 265 -22.94 -2.33 1.26
CA ASN A 265 -21.61 -2.39 1.90
C ASN A 265 -21.35 -3.82 2.42
N TYR A 266 -20.49 -4.53 1.75
CA TYR A 266 -20.02 -5.84 2.18
C TYR A 266 -18.48 -5.88 2.18
#